data_181810c9883890e1790eb461a873d66d
#
_entry.id   181810c9883890e1790eb461a873d66d
#
_cell.length_a   1.000
_cell.length_b   1.000
_cell.length_c   1.000
_cell.angle_alpha   90.00
_cell.angle_beta   90.00
_cell.angle_gamma   90.00
#
_symmetry.space_group_name_H-M   'P 1'
#
loop_
_entity.id
_entity.type
_entity.pdbx_description
1 polymer ?
#
loop_
_entity_poly.entity_id
_entity_poly.type
_entity_poly.pdbx_seq_one_letter_code
_entity_poly.pdbx_strand_id
1 'polypeptide(L)'
;MKEVFILDRKEVIDLLSKKLNGDLKISYDHLAVLTNYSKRQLIRLSKSLNEKGIDSTLKHGNKGLAAHNRASNDEIDFIVNFKKLYPNITIAQFRDIYLEDIIFNPSRKEDVSKYNLKPRSTSFFQRLYKEYKWTSPVKHRSHKRDSPLHLLREKSPRAGMLVQIDGTPFDWFSSSQRFTLHMAVDDATNDILAGWFTKNECMYGYCKMMELLIKKKGIPLAIYSDKHTIFKSPEGNITSFGVMMDKLGIEMIFANTSQAKGLIERYNGTAQRRLPNDIIRFKIKDYDQLNIWFNDFYIKYLNEKFAHLPIDPVYEFVELTENYDLNLVFTVSNTRKIVEGNMFSYNGYYYVPYDKNGEVVKIRTSTEVTILYFVLENKVRMKYIGIIYDCTLIGTKHKNKQVLINDHKDLNNLIQEMDKKTKGSH
;
A
#
# COMPACT_ATOMS: atom_id res chain seq x y z
N MET A 1 -3.65 -46.58 19.52
CA MET A 1 -4.18 -46.02 18.26
C MET A 1 -4.83 -47.16 17.49
N LYS A 2 -6.15 -47.12 17.27
CA LYS A 2 -6.83 -48.11 16.41
C LYS A 2 -6.54 -47.73 14.97
N GLU A 3 -5.82 -48.56 14.24
CA GLU A 3 -5.71 -48.44 12.79
C GLU A 3 -7.10 -48.51 12.19
N VAL A 4 -7.59 -47.40 11.64
CA VAL A 4 -8.85 -47.37 10.89
C VAL A 4 -8.51 -47.89 9.49
N PHE A 5 -8.78 -49.15 9.23
CA PHE A 5 -8.75 -49.71 7.87
C PHE A 5 -9.79 -48.98 7.03
N ILE A 6 -9.37 -48.11 6.15
CA ILE A 6 -10.26 -47.45 5.17
C ILE A 6 -10.46 -48.44 4.01
N LEU A 7 -11.60 -49.10 4.02
CA LEU A 7 -12.01 -49.96 2.92
C LEU A 7 -12.16 -49.16 1.60
N ASP A 8 -11.62 -49.71 0.52
CA ASP A 8 -11.76 -49.09 -0.79
C ASP A 8 -13.21 -49.25 -1.32
N ARG A 9 -13.57 -48.53 -2.40
CA ARG A 9 -14.92 -48.56 -2.98
C ARG A 9 -15.30 -49.94 -3.46
N LYS A 10 -14.34 -50.75 -3.93
CA LYS A 10 -14.58 -52.11 -4.42
C LYS A 10 -14.95 -53.03 -3.29
N GLU A 11 -14.22 -52.97 -2.18
CA GLU A 11 -14.51 -53.75 -0.97
C GLU A 11 -15.87 -53.39 -0.37
N VAL A 12 -16.25 -52.09 -0.36
CA VAL A 12 -17.58 -51.65 0.09
C VAL A 12 -18.69 -52.21 -0.80
N ILE A 13 -18.50 -52.25 -2.11
CA ILE A 13 -19.48 -52.81 -3.05
C ILE A 13 -19.58 -54.34 -2.90
N ASP A 14 -18.47 -55.05 -2.64
CA ASP A 14 -18.48 -56.47 -2.36
C ASP A 14 -19.31 -56.77 -1.07
N LEU A 15 -19.09 -56.03 0.00
CA LEU A 15 -19.89 -56.15 1.22
C LEU A 15 -21.38 -55.88 1.00
N LEU A 16 -21.71 -54.87 0.18
CA LEU A 16 -23.08 -54.55 -0.17
C LEU A 16 -23.71 -55.66 -1.06
N SER A 17 -22.94 -56.26 -1.95
CA SER A 17 -23.40 -57.41 -2.77
C SER A 17 -23.70 -58.62 -1.91
N LYS A 18 -22.81 -58.98 -0.98
CA LYS A 18 -23.02 -60.08 -0.03
C LYS A 18 -24.26 -59.83 0.88
N LYS A 19 -24.49 -58.57 1.26
CA LYS A 19 -25.68 -58.19 2.01
C LYS A 19 -26.97 -58.36 1.19
N LEU A 20 -26.97 -57.93 -0.08
CA LEU A 20 -28.15 -58.04 -0.99
C LEU A 20 -28.45 -59.50 -1.32
N ASN A 21 -27.44 -60.35 -1.47
CA ASN A 21 -27.60 -61.77 -1.75
C ASN A 21 -28.03 -62.58 -0.50
N GLY A 22 -28.03 -61.96 0.69
CA GLY A 22 -28.38 -62.65 1.94
C GLY A 22 -27.22 -63.35 2.63
N ASP A 23 -26.02 -63.32 2.04
CA ASP A 23 -24.81 -63.96 2.58
C ASP A 23 -24.25 -63.25 3.82
N LEU A 24 -24.60 -61.96 3.96
CA LEU A 24 -24.16 -61.12 5.08
C LEU A 24 -25.34 -60.43 5.78
N LYS A 25 -25.66 -60.85 6.99
CA LYS A 25 -26.73 -60.26 7.81
C LYS A 25 -26.18 -59.11 8.66
N ILE A 26 -26.00 -57.93 8.08
CA ILE A 26 -25.49 -56.72 8.72
C ILE A 26 -26.43 -55.53 8.47
N SER A 27 -26.61 -54.63 9.44
CA SER A 27 -27.38 -53.43 9.28
C SER A 27 -26.60 -52.35 8.51
N TYR A 28 -27.29 -51.39 7.87
CA TYR A 28 -26.59 -50.24 7.23
C TYR A 28 -25.89 -49.35 8.25
N ASP A 29 -26.35 -49.31 9.48
CA ASP A 29 -25.67 -48.56 10.56
C ASP A 29 -24.32 -49.18 10.94
N HIS A 30 -24.26 -50.52 11.03
CA HIS A 30 -23.02 -51.25 11.25
C HIS A 30 -22.06 -51.12 10.04
N LEU A 31 -22.58 -51.20 8.82
CA LEU A 31 -21.77 -50.97 7.62
C LEU A 31 -21.22 -49.55 7.57
N ALA A 32 -21.98 -48.56 8.03
CA ALA A 32 -21.51 -47.19 8.06
C ALA A 32 -20.27 -47.01 9.01
N VAL A 33 -20.31 -47.74 10.14
CA VAL A 33 -19.15 -47.73 11.09
C VAL A 33 -17.94 -48.46 10.51
N LEU A 34 -18.13 -49.54 9.77
CA LEU A 34 -17.04 -50.33 9.19
C LEU A 34 -16.43 -49.69 7.94
N THR A 35 -17.18 -48.95 7.14
CA THR A 35 -16.75 -48.47 5.82
C THR A 35 -16.46 -46.98 5.76
N ASN A 36 -16.69 -46.23 6.82
CA ASN A 36 -16.64 -44.76 6.83
C ASN A 36 -17.55 -44.06 5.79
N TYR A 37 -18.55 -44.78 5.24
CA TYR A 37 -19.59 -44.25 4.38
C TYR A 37 -20.81 -43.92 5.23
N SER A 38 -21.51 -42.82 4.89
CA SER A 38 -22.77 -42.54 5.57
C SER A 38 -23.83 -43.60 5.22
N LYS A 39 -24.75 -43.89 6.14
CA LYS A 39 -25.90 -44.79 5.91
C LYS A 39 -26.64 -44.46 4.61
N ARG A 40 -26.85 -43.16 4.33
CA ARG A 40 -27.53 -42.69 3.12
C ARG A 40 -26.72 -43.01 1.83
N GLN A 41 -25.39 -42.93 1.90
CA GLN A 41 -24.54 -43.30 0.76
C GLN A 41 -24.57 -44.81 0.52
N LEU A 42 -24.53 -45.64 1.57
CA LEU A 42 -24.62 -47.11 1.45
C LEU A 42 -25.96 -47.55 0.89
N ILE A 43 -27.10 -46.99 1.34
CA ILE A 43 -28.42 -47.28 0.78
C ILE A 43 -28.46 -46.88 -0.70
N ARG A 44 -27.91 -45.74 -1.10
CA ARG A 44 -27.88 -45.31 -2.49
C ARG A 44 -26.98 -46.20 -3.37
N LEU A 45 -25.82 -46.63 -2.83
CA LEU A 45 -24.96 -47.60 -3.52
C LEU A 45 -25.62 -48.95 -3.64
N SER A 46 -26.29 -49.44 -2.60
CA SER A 46 -27.07 -50.70 -2.62
C SER A 46 -28.18 -50.68 -3.66
N LYS A 47 -28.93 -49.56 -3.75
CA LYS A 47 -29.95 -49.37 -4.79
C LYS A 47 -29.35 -49.40 -6.20
N SER A 48 -28.24 -48.65 -6.39
CA SER A 48 -27.51 -48.62 -7.67
C SER A 48 -26.95 -50.01 -8.06
N LEU A 49 -26.47 -50.77 -7.09
CA LEU A 49 -25.97 -52.12 -7.29
C LEU A 49 -27.06 -53.08 -7.75
N ASN A 50 -28.24 -52.97 -7.15
CA ASN A 50 -29.41 -53.78 -7.50
C ASN A 50 -29.97 -53.44 -8.90
N GLU A 51 -29.97 -52.15 -9.26
CA GLU A 51 -30.51 -51.64 -10.54
C GLU A 51 -29.53 -51.76 -11.72
N LYS A 52 -28.23 -51.53 -11.49
CA LYS A 52 -27.24 -51.32 -12.56
C LYS A 52 -26.08 -52.30 -12.56
N GLY A 53 -26.04 -53.21 -11.56
CA GLY A 53 -24.98 -54.19 -11.39
C GLY A 53 -23.64 -53.62 -10.84
N ILE A 54 -22.68 -54.50 -10.60
CA ILE A 54 -21.41 -54.23 -9.97
C ILE A 54 -20.56 -53.27 -10.80
N ASP A 55 -20.35 -53.55 -12.09
CA ASP A 55 -19.46 -52.74 -12.94
C ASP A 55 -19.91 -51.31 -13.10
N SER A 56 -21.20 -51.07 -13.19
CA SER A 56 -21.75 -49.71 -13.30
C SER A 56 -21.68 -48.96 -11.98
N THR A 57 -21.82 -49.66 -10.84
CA THR A 57 -21.77 -49.06 -9.51
C THR A 57 -20.33 -48.78 -9.08
N LEU A 58 -19.34 -49.57 -9.56
CA LEU A 58 -17.92 -49.28 -9.38
C LEU A 58 -17.47 -48.00 -10.07
N LYS A 59 -18.01 -47.72 -11.25
CA LYS A 59 -17.72 -46.51 -11.98
C LYS A 59 -18.40 -45.30 -11.33
N HIS A 60 -17.65 -44.29 -10.98
CA HIS A 60 -18.26 -43.04 -10.52
C HIS A 60 -19.03 -42.42 -11.67
N GLY A 61 -20.31 -42.07 -11.47
CA GLY A 61 -21.21 -41.58 -12.52
C GLY A 61 -20.68 -40.33 -13.29
N ASN A 62 -19.82 -39.57 -12.68
CA ASN A 62 -19.18 -38.42 -13.29
C ASN A 62 -17.78 -38.70 -13.86
N LYS A 63 -17.29 -39.97 -13.85
CA LYS A 63 -15.98 -40.32 -14.40
C LYS A 63 -16.01 -40.17 -15.92
N GLY A 64 -15.22 -39.25 -16.43
CA GLY A 64 -15.12 -38.93 -17.86
C GLY A 64 -16.06 -37.82 -18.34
N LEU A 65 -16.99 -37.35 -17.50
CA LEU A 65 -17.82 -36.20 -17.84
C LEU A 65 -17.08 -34.90 -17.52
N ALA A 66 -17.12 -33.96 -18.45
CA ALA A 66 -16.59 -32.59 -18.17
C ALA A 66 -17.45 -31.93 -17.08
N ALA A 67 -16.80 -31.28 -16.12
CA ALA A 67 -17.53 -30.50 -15.11
C ALA A 67 -18.36 -29.41 -15.78
N HIS A 68 -19.60 -29.19 -15.34
CA HIS A 68 -20.53 -28.20 -15.89
C HIS A 68 -19.95 -26.80 -16.03
N ASN A 69 -19.04 -26.43 -15.13
CA ASN A 69 -18.34 -25.12 -15.12
C ASN A 69 -16.90 -25.18 -15.68
N ARG A 70 -16.57 -26.23 -16.47
CA ARG A 70 -15.28 -26.32 -17.15
C ARG A 70 -15.12 -25.14 -18.09
N ALA A 71 -13.94 -24.48 -18.05
CA ALA A 71 -13.61 -23.43 -18.99
C ALA A 71 -13.44 -24.01 -20.40
N SER A 72 -13.90 -23.28 -21.41
CA SER A 72 -13.60 -23.59 -22.82
C SER A 72 -12.15 -23.26 -23.14
N ASN A 73 -11.63 -23.81 -24.22
CA ASN A 73 -10.28 -23.47 -24.69
C ASN A 73 -10.20 -21.98 -25.05
N ASP A 74 -11.22 -21.43 -25.70
CA ASP A 74 -11.29 -20.01 -26.07
C ASP A 74 -11.23 -19.08 -24.85
N GLU A 75 -11.92 -19.46 -23.76
CA GLU A 75 -11.84 -18.72 -22.49
C GLU A 75 -10.46 -18.78 -21.89
N ILE A 76 -9.82 -19.96 -21.90
CA ILE A 76 -8.45 -20.13 -21.39
C ILE A 76 -7.46 -19.32 -22.23
N ASP A 77 -7.55 -19.39 -23.55
CA ASP A 77 -6.66 -18.65 -24.46
C ASP A 77 -6.82 -17.14 -24.27
N PHE A 78 -8.05 -16.65 -24.09
CA PHE A 78 -8.30 -15.24 -23.75
C PHE A 78 -7.59 -14.86 -22.45
N ILE A 79 -7.76 -15.65 -21.38
CA ILE A 79 -7.15 -15.39 -20.07
C ILE A 79 -5.60 -15.44 -20.16
N VAL A 80 -5.05 -16.38 -20.92
CA VAL A 80 -3.60 -16.49 -21.14
C VAL A 80 -3.05 -15.25 -21.85
N ASN A 81 -3.74 -14.76 -22.90
CA ASN A 81 -3.35 -13.55 -23.60
C ASN A 81 -3.51 -12.31 -22.71
N PHE A 82 -4.59 -12.22 -21.92
CA PHE A 82 -4.79 -11.14 -20.97
C PHE A 82 -3.71 -11.11 -19.87
N LYS A 83 -3.24 -12.29 -19.42
CA LYS A 83 -2.14 -12.40 -18.45
C LYS A 83 -0.81 -11.81 -18.94
N LYS A 84 -0.54 -11.82 -20.26
CA LYS A 84 0.68 -11.25 -20.82
C LYS A 84 0.84 -9.75 -20.55
N LEU A 85 -0.28 -9.02 -20.36
CA LEU A 85 -0.27 -7.60 -20.02
C LEU A 85 0.28 -7.35 -18.61
N TYR A 86 0.24 -8.37 -17.74
CA TYR A 86 0.60 -8.27 -16.31
C TYR A 86 1.57 -9.40 -15.93
N PRO A 87 2.86 -9.34 -16.35
CA PRO A 87 3.81 -10.44 -16.12
C PRO A 87 4.00 -10.75 -14.63
N ASN A 88 4.11 -9.73 -13.77
CA ASN A 88 4.37 -9.83 -12.33
C ASN A 88 3.14 -9.53 -11.49
N ILE A 89 2.04 -10.25 -11.67
CA ILE A 89 0.82 -10.03 -10.92
C ILE A 89 0.51 -11.16 -9.94
N THR A 90 -0.05 -10.84 -8.77
CA THR A 90 -0.53 -11.85 -7.82
C THR A 90 -1.82 -12.48 -8.32
N ILE A 91 -2.08 -13.73 -7.93
CA ILE A 91 -3.30 -14.45 -8.31
C ILE A 91 -4.55 -13.68 -7.90
N ALA A 92 -4.57 -13.13 -6.69
CA ALA A 92 -5.71 -12.37 -6.18
C ALA A 92 -5.97 -11.10 -7.02
N GLN A 93 -4.91 -10.31 -7.29
CA GLN A 93 -5.05 -9.09 -8.10
C GLN A 93 -5.44 -9.43 -9.54
N PHE A 94 -4.88 -10.48 -10.14
CA PHE A 94 -5.23 -10.89 -11.50
C PHE A 94 -6.70 -11.26 -11.62
N ARG A 95 -7.22 -12.01 -10.62
CA ARG A 95 -8.66 -12.30 -10.54
C ARG A 95 -9.49 -11.01 -10.41
N ASP A 96 -9.09 -10.08 -9.55
CA ASP A 96 -9.81 -8.82 -9.37
C ASP A 96 -9.88 -8.04 -10.69
N ILE A 97 -8.73 -7.87 -11.38
CA ILE A 97 -8.66 -7.16 -12.67
C ILE A 97 -9.50 -7.89 -13.74
N TYR A 98 -9.45 -9.22 -13.80
CA TYR A 98 -10.26 -10.00 -14.73
C TYR A 98 -11.77 -9.78 -14.49
N LEU A 99 -12.19 -9.77 -13.24
CA LEU A 99 -13.59 -9.53 -12.91
C LEU A 99 -14.02 -8.09 -13.22
N GLU A 100 -13.22 -7.11 -12.81
CA GLU A 100 -13.54 -5.69 -12.94
C GLU A 100 -13.45 -5.19 -14.39
N ASP A 101 -12.38 -5.54 -15.11
CA ASP A 101 -12.11 -5.00 -16.44
C ASP A 101 -12.71 -5.80 -17.59
N ILE A 102 -13.01 -7.08 -17.34
CA ILE A 102 -13.55 -7.97 -18.39
C ILE A 102 -15.00 -8.36 -18.08
N ILE A 103 -15.23 -9.06 -16.97
CA ILE A 103 -16.54 -9.67 -16.69
C ILE A 103 -17.62 -8.63 -16.41
N PHE A 104 -17.32 -7.65 -15.54
CA PHE A 104 -18.29 -6.64 -15.11
C PHE A 104 -18.17 -5.32 -15.88
N ASN A 105 -17.25 -5.22 -16.83
CA ASN A 105 -17.09 -4.04 -17.65
C ASN A 105 -18.13 -4.00 -18.78
N PRO A 106 -19.07 -3.03 -18.79
CA PRO A 106 -20.10 -2.94 -19.83
C PRO A 106 -19.55 -2.85 -21.25
N SER A 107 -18.35 -2.27 -21.44
CA SER A 107 -17.70 -2.12 -22.74
C SER A 107 -17.11 -3.44 -23.29
N ARG A 108 -17.09 -4.52 -22.48
CA ARG A 108 -16.55 -5.83 -22.84
C ARG A 108 -17.60 -6.91 -23.05
N LYS A 109 -18.88 -6.55 -23.11
CA LYS A 109 -19.99 -7.50 -23.30
C LYS A 109 -19.84 -8.39 -24.54
N GLU A 110 -19.32 -7.82 -25.63
CA GLU A 110 -19.06 -8.58 -26.87
C GLU A 110 -17.98 -9.62 -26.68
N ASP A 111 -16.84 -9.28 -26.03
CA ASP A 111 -15.79 -10.22 -25.72
C ASP A 111 -16.28 -11.31 -24.78
N VAL A 112 -17.05 -10.95 -23.74
CA VAL A 112 -17.63 -11.90 -22.79
C VAL A 112 -18.53 -12.92 -23.50
N SER A 113 -19.35 -12.47 -24.44
CA SER A 113 -20.23 -13.35 -25.22
C SER A 113 -19.44 -14.19 -26.22
N LYS A 114 -18.55 -13.58 -26.97
CA LYS A 114 -17.74 -14.23 -28.01
C LYS A 114 -16.89 -15.38 -27.49
N TYR A 115 -16.21 -15.16 -26.35
CA TYR A 115 -15.33 -16.16 -25.76
C TYR A 115 -15.99 -16.94 -24.63
N ASN A 116 -17.29 -16.76 -24.39
CA ASN A 116 -18.07 -17.39 -23.30
C ASN A 116 -17.39 -17.24 -21.94
N LEU A 117 -16.89 -16.02 -21.65
CA LEU A 117 -16.17 -15.71 -20.42
C LEU A 117 -17.10 -15.75 -19.23
N LYS A 118 -16.64 -16.30 -18.12
CA LYS A 118 -17.43 -16.46 -16.88
C LYS A 118 -16.69 -15.89 -15.67
N PRO A 119 -17.40 -15.42 -14.64
CA PRO A 119 -16.79 -15.11 -13.34
C PRO A 119 -16.08 -16.36 -12.81
N ARG A 120 -14.79 -16.24 -12.48
CA ARG A 120 -13.98 -17.37 -12.02
C ARG A 120 -13.50 -17.16 -10.59
N SER A 121 -13.41 -18.27 -9.85
CA SER A 121 -12.93 -18.30 -8.47
C SER A 121 -11.40 -18.17 -8.40
N THR A 122 -10.87 -17.81 -7.23
CA THR A 122 -9.41 -17.80 -6.99
C THR A 122 -8.77 -19.17 -7.25
N SER A 123 -9.45 -20.25 -6.90
CA SER A 123 -8.96 -21.63 -7.13
C SER A 123 -8.82 -21.98 -8.62
N PHE A 124 -9.64 -21.38 -9.48
CA PHE A 124 -9.50 -21.53 -10.93
C PHE A 124 -8.19 -20.89 -11.40
N PHE A 125 -7.91 -19.66 -10.99
CA PHE A 125 -6.65 -18.99 -11.33
C PHE A 125 -5.43 -19.69 -10.72
N GLN A 126 -5.52 -20.23 -9.50
CA GLN A 126 -4.45 -21.03 -8.89
C GLN A 126 -4.07 -22.24 -9.76
N ARG A 127 -5.09 -22.92 -10.35
CA ARG A 127 -4.85 -24.03 -11.27
C ARG A 127 -4.16 -23.58 -12.55
N LEU A 128 -4.61 -22.48 -13.16
CA LEU A 128 -3.94 -21.92 -14.35
C LEU A 128 -2.48 -21.51 -14.06
N TYR A 129 -2.23 -20.86 -12.92
CA TYR A 129 -0.85 -20.53 -12.53
C TYR A 129 0.04 -21.75 -12.40
N LYS A 130 -0.48 -22.85 -11.88
CA LYS A 130 0.24 -24.12 -11.78
C LYS A 130 0.46 -24.76 -13.16
N GLU A 131 -0.58 -24.81 -13.98
CA GLU A 131 -0.58 -25.44 -15.31
C GLU A 131 0.39 -24.73 -16.26
N TYR A 132 0.29 -23.39 -16.33
CA TYR A 132 1.15 -22.57 -17.20
C TYR A 132 2.47 -22.16 -16.54
N LYS A 133 2.77 -22.67 -15.34
CA LYS A 133 3.98 -22.36 -14.56
C LYS A 133 4.21 -20.85 -14.38
N TRP A 134 3.14 -20.08 -14.25
CA TRP A 134 3.24 -18.66 -13.99
C TRP A 134 3.74 -18.42 -12.57
N THR A 135 4.60 -17.42 -12.42
CA THR A 135 5.10 -16.99 -11.10
C THR A 135 4.21 -15.92 -10.49
N SER A 136 4.08 -15.96 -9.17
CA SER A 136 3.44 -14.90 -8.39
C SER A 136 4.52 -14.17 -7.57
N PRO A 137 4.49 -12.84 -7.46
CA PRO A 137 5.46 -12.09 -6.66
C PRO A 137 5.35 -12.35 -5.15
N VAL A 138 4.36 -13.11 -4.71
CA VAL A 138 4.20 -13.51 -3.30
C VAL A 138 5.21 -14.61 -2.97
N LYS A 139 6.25 -14.26 -2.23
CA LYS A 139 7.16 -15.26 -1.66
C LYS A 139 6.46 -15.96 -0.48
N HIS A 140 6.33 -17.27 -0.54
CA HIS A 140 5.97 -18.07 0.63
C HIS A 140 7.09 -17.95 1.66
N ARG A 141 6.79 -17.33 2.81
CA ARG A 141 7.70 -17.36 3.96
C ARG A 141 7.68 -18.79 4.50
N SER A 142 8.84 -19.45 4.56
CA SER A 142 8.98 -20.64 5.38
C SER A 142 8.72 -20.25 6.83
N HIS A 143 7.79 -20.91 7.50
CA HIS A 143 7.58 -20.70 8.92
C HIS A 143 8.87 -21.09 9.66
N LYS A 144 9.60 -20.12 10.18
CA LYS A 144 10.64 -20.39 11.19
C LYS A 144 9.93 -20.87 12.45
N ARG A 145 10.18 -22.13 12.81
CA ARG A 145 9.57 -22.76 14.00
C ARG A 145 9.97 -22.13 15.34
N ASP A 146 11.03 -21.32 15.36
CA ASP A 146 11.65 -20.75 16.55
C ASP A 146 11.63 -19.22 16.59
N SER A 147 10.55 -18.57 16.13
CA SER A 147 10.41 -17.14 16.39
C SER A 147 9.97 -16.92 17.85
N PRO A 148 10.64 -16.04 18.62
CA PRO A 148 10.23 -15.72 19.97
C PRO A 148 8.77 -15.24 20.00
N LEU A 149 8.07 -15.53 21.08
CA LEU A 149 6.68 -15.12 21.28
C LEU A 149 6.64 -13.59 21.31
N HIS A 150 5.97 -12.99 20.33
CA HIS A 150 5.74 -11.55 20.30
C HIS A 150 4.30 -11.28 20.70
N LEU A 151 4.11 -10.50 21.76
CA LEU A 151 2.80 -9.99 22.11
C LEU A 151 2.33 -9.08 20.97
N LEU A 152 1.17 -9.40 20.42
CA LEU A 152 0.51 -8.52 19.44
C LEU A 152 0.05 -7.25 20.19
N ARG A 153 0.42 -6.08 19.67
CA ARG A 153 -0.14 -4.83 20.16
C ARG A 153 -1.64 -4.79 19.83
N GLU A 154 -2.44 -4.44 20.81
CA GLU A 154 -3.85 -4.17 20.57
C GLU A 154 -4.01 -2.98 19.60
N LYS A 155 -4.99 -3.07 18.75
CA LYS A 155 -5.36 -1.98 17.84
C LYS A 155 -6.02 -0.85 18.61
N SER A 156 -5.86 0.36 18.11
CA SER A 156 -6.62 1.51 18.58
C SER A 156 -8.12 1.26 18.39
N PRO A 157 -8.98 1.55 19.38
CA PRO A 157 -10.41 1.29 19.26
C PRO A 157 -11.13 2.26 18.31
N ARG A 158 -10.61 3.48 18.13
CA ARG A 158 -11.26 4.58 17.41
C ARG A 158 -10.39 5.09 16.27
N ALA A 159 -11.04 5.51 15.18
CA ALA A 159 -10.36 6.14 14.05
C ALA A 159 -9.78 7.51 14.48
N GLY A 160 -8.54 7.79 14.06
CA GLY A 160 -7.84 9.03 14.39
C GLY A 160 -7.05 9.01 15.69
N MET A 161 -7.21 8.01 16.54
CA MET A 161 -6.39 7.89 17.76
C MET A 161 -4.92 7.65 17.46
N LEU A 162 -4.62 6.80 16.47
CA LEU A 162 -3.25 6.45 16.10
C LEU A 162 -3.13 6.23 14.60
N VAL A 163 -2.26 6.98 13.97
CA VAL A 163 -1.93 6.85 12.54
C VAL A 163 -0.52 6.35 12.39
N GLN A 164 -0.35 5.22 11.71
CA GLN A 164 0.97 4.69 11.37
C GLN A 164 1.48 5.37 10.09
N ILE A 165 2.72 5.85 10.12
CA ILE A 165 3.38 6.44 8.94
C ILE A 165 4.67 5.70 8.62
N ASP A 166 4.97 5.59 7.32
CA ASP A 166 6.20 4.96 6.85
C ASP A 166 6.54 5.37 5.42
N GLY A 167 7.85 5.32 5.08
CA GLY A 167 8.35 5.50 3.73
C GLY A 167 8.76 4.16 3.12
N THR A 168 8.31 3.86 1.91
CA THR A 168 8.71 2.63 1.23
C THR A 168 9.29 2.92 -0.17
N PRO A 169 10.61 2.74 -0.37
CA PRO A 169 11.24 2.93 -1.66
C PRO A 169 11.01 1.71 -2.56
N PHE A 170 10.48 1.93 -3.76
CA PHE A 170 10.23 0.87 -4.73
C PHE A 170 10.30 1.38 -6.18
N ASP A 171 10.51 0.48 -7.16
CA ASP A 171 10.42 0.77 -8.58
C ASP A 171 8.96 0.60 -9.06
N TRP A 172 8.18 1.67 -8.95
CA TRP A 172 6.73 1.65 -9.20
C TRP A 172 6.37 1.51 -10.68
N PHE A 173 7.22 2.01 -11.58
CA PHE A 173 7.01 2.01 -13.01
C PHE A 173 7.80 0.91 -13.75
N SER A 174 8.52 0.04 -13.02
CA SER A 174 9.45 -0.95 -13.60
C SER A 174 10.48 -0.32 -14.56
N SER A 175 10.96 0.87 -14.20
CA SER A 175 11.89 1.70 -14.99
C SER A 175 13.32 1.67 -14.48
N SER A 176 13.62 0.82 -13.49
CA SER A 176 14.87 0.78 -12.72
C SER A 176 15.10 2.04 -11.85
N GLN A 177 14.14 2.95 -11.78
CA GLN A 177 14.18 4.11 -10.89
C GLN A 177 13.29 3.89 -9.67
N ARG A 178 13.87 4.04 -8.50
CA ARG A 178 13.13 3.89 -7.24
C ARG A 178 12.63 5.25 -6.78
N PHE A 179 11.39 5.28 -6.33
CA PHE A 179 10.77 6.41 -5.64
C PHE A 179 10.20 5.93 -4.31
N THR A 180 10.16 6.80 -3.34
CA THR A 180 9.61 6.48 -2.03
C THR A 180 8.16 6.93 -1.94
N LEU A 181 7.26 5.98 -1.63
CA LEU A 181 5.90 6.28 -1.20
C LEU A 181 5.90 6.55 0.30
N HIS A 182 5.58 7.78 0.70
CA HIS A 182 5.25 8.13 2.08
C HIS A 182 3.76 7.86 2.28
N MET A 183 3.39 7.02 3.24
CA MET A 183 2.02 6.58 3.42
C MET A 183 1.58 6.68 4.88
N ALA A 184 0.33 7.06 5.10
CA ALA A 184 -0.34 7.10 6.39
C ALA A 184 -1.51 6.12 6.41
N VAL A 185 -1.59 5.29 7.45
CA VAL A 185 -2.65 4.28 7.65
C VAL A 185 -3.21 4.41 9.05
N ASP A 186 -4.53 4.49 9.17
CA ASP A 186 -5.23 4.48 10.45
C ASP A 186 -5.15 3.10 11.11
N ASP A 187 -4.76 3.09 12.38
CA ASP A 187 -4.55 1.84 13.11
C ASP A 187 -5.86 1.11 13.45
N ALA A 188 -6.93 1.87 13.70
CA ALA A 188 -8.23 1.31 14.07
C ALA A 188 -8.96 0.69 12.89
N THR A 189 -8.97 1.37 11.73
CA THR A 189 -9.79 1.03 10.57
C THR A 189 -9.02 0.32 9.46
N ASN A 190 -7.69 0.39 9.48
CA ASN A 190 -6.83 0.05 8.35
C ASN A 190 -7.03 0.96 7.11
N ASP A 191 -7.73 2.08 7.22
CA ASP A 191 -7.84 3.05 6.14
C ASP A 191 -6.48 3.61 5.76
N ILE A 192 -6.13 3.59 4.48
CA ILE A 192 -5.08 4.45 3.95
C ILE A 192 -5.66 5.86 3.92
N LEU A 193 -5.01 6.79 4.61
CA LEU A 193 -5.50 8.15 4.78
C LEU A 193 -4.93 9.10 3.73
N ALA A 194 -3.64 8.96 3.42
CA ALA A 194 -2.94 9.73 2.41
C ALA A 194 -1.67 9.01 1.96
N GLY A 195 -1.14 9.39 0.79
CA GLY A 195 0.17 8.97 0.33
C GLY A 195 0.80 9.99 -0.59
N TRP A 196 2.14 10.05 -0.63
CA TRP A 196 2.87 10.96 -1.51
C TRP A 196 4.18 10.33 -1.99
N PHE A 197 4.45 10.42 -3.29
CA PHE A 197 5.65 9.86 -3.90
C PHE A 197 6.69 10.95 -4.10
N THR A 198 7.91 10.68 -3.65
CA THR A 198 9.10 11.51 -3.92
C THR A 198 10.26 10.64 -4.34
N LYS A 199 11.32 11.26 -4.88
CA LYS A 199 12.49 10.53 -5.35
C LYS A 199 13.17 9.74 -4.23
N ASN A 200 13.28 10.34 -3.04
CA ASN A 200 13.88 9.73 -1.85
C ASN A 200 12.95 9.91 -0.66
N GLU A 201 13.17 9.16 0.40
CA GLU A 201 12.50 9.40 1.68
C GLU A 201 12.95 10.74 2.24
N CYS A 202 12.02 11.67 2.48
CA CYS A 202 12.34 13.02 2.87
C CYS A 202 11.20 13.70 3.65
N MET A 203 11.56 14.75 4.37
CA MET A 203 10.62 15.56 5.16
C MET A 203 9.52 16.17 4.30
N TYR A 204 9.83 16.63 3.08
CA TYR A 204 8.82 17.15 2.15
C TYR A 204 7.71 16.14 1.84
N GLY A 205 8.10 14.88 1.57
CA GLY A 205 7.13 13.82 1.29
C GLY A 205 6.20 13.56 2.48
N TYR A 206 6.73 13.52 3.69
CA TYR A 206 5.91 13.38 4.90
C TYR A 206 5.03 14.61 5.15
N CYS A 207 5.53 15.83 4.94
CA CYS A 207 4.73 17.04 5.08
C CYS A 207 3.57 17.08 4.07
N LYS A 208 3.83 16.70 2.81
CA LYS A 208 2.77 16.61 1.76
C LYS A 208 1.73 15.55 2.10
N MET A 209 2.16 14.39 2.54
CA MET A 209 1.26 13.33 3.01
C MET A 209 0.40 13.81 4.19
N MET A 210 1.01 14.45 5.19
CA MET A 210 0.30 15.01 6.35
C MET A 210 -0.67 16.13 5.96
N GLU A 211 -0.28 17.02 5.06
CA GLU A 211 -1.17 18.06 4.52
C GLU A 211 -2.46 17.45 3.94
N LEU A 212 -2.32 16.42 3.11
CA LEU A 212 -3.44 15.73 2.48
C LEU A 212 -4.32 14.99 3.51
N LEU A 213 -3.69 14.32 4.47
CA LEU A 213 -4.39 13.66 5.57
C LEU A 213 -5.23 14.66 6.37
N ILE A 214 -4.59 15.75 6.83
CA ILE A 214 -5.24 16.74 7.68
C ILE A 214 -6.40 17.42 6.94
N LYS A 215 -6.22 17.78 5.68
CA LYS A 215 -7.29 18.38 4.86
C LYS A 215 -8.47 17.45 4.61
N LYS A 216 -8.22 16.14 4.50
CA LYS A 216 -9.28 15.14 4.20
C LYS A 216 -9.99 14.62 5.44
N LYS A 217 -9.27 14.41 6.52
CA LYS A 217 -9.76 13.68 7.71
C LYS A 217 -9.70 14.50 9.00
N GLY A 218 -8.83 15.49 9.07
CA GLY A 218 -8.50 16.21 10.29
C GLY A 218 -7.16 15.80 10.90
N ILE A 219 -6.86 16.37 12.05
CA ILE A 219 -5.63 16.19 12.81
C ILE A 219 -5.77 14.94 13.68
N PRO A 220 -4.93 13.87 13.54
CA PRO A 220 -4.95 12.71 14.41
C PRO A 220 -4.39 13.03 15.80
N LEU A 221 -4.74 12.25 16.82
CA LEU A 221 -4.22 12.45 18.17
C LEU A 221 -2.73 12.04 18.26
N ALA A 222 -2.35 10.94 17.64
CA ALA A 222 -0.97 10.45 17.67
C ALA A 222 -0.51 9.87 16.33
N ILE A 223 0.80 9.96 16.09
CA ILE A 223 1.50 9.34 14.96
C ILE A 223 2.47 8.30 15.47
N TYR A 224 2.45 7.12 14.85
CA TYR A 224 3.36 6.02 15.10
C TYR A 224 4.34 5.85 13.95
N SER A 225 5.63 6.07 14.22
CA SER A 225 6.71 5.99 13.23
C SER A 225 7.86 5.10 13.73
N ASP A 226 8.83 4.81 12.87
CA ASP A 226 10.12 4.29 13.32
C ASP A 226 11.01 5.41 13.92
N LYS A 227 12.24 5.04 14.25
CA LYS A 227 13.24 5.98 14.77
C LYS A 227 14.12 6.59 13.68
N HIS A 228 13.60 6.72 12.45
CA HIS A 228 14.32 7.39 11.38
C HIS A 228 14.71 8.83 11.78
N THR A 229 15.82 9.32 11.29
CA THR A 229 16.38 10.65 11.69
C THR A 229 15.45 11.83 11.39
N ILE A 230 14.52 11.69 10.49
CA ILE A 230 13.45 12.67 10.22
C ILE A 230 12.55 12.84 11.45
N PHE A 231 12.25 11.75 12.16
CA PHE A 231 11.31 11.73 13.27
C PHE A 231 12.00 11.85 14.63
N LYS A 232 13.15 11.21 14.79
CA LYS A 232 13.89 11.15 16.06
C LYS A 232 15.36 11.47 15.87
N SER A 233 15.84 12.51 16.59
CA SER A 233 17.26 12.82 16.64
C SER A 233 18.01 11.72 17.42
N PRO A 234 19.18 11.27 16.96
CA PRO A 234 20.08 10.41 17.73
C PRO A 234 20.49 11.02 19.08
N GLU A 235 20.59 12.33 19.15
CA GLU A 235 20.98 13.10 20.34
C GLU A 235 19.83 13.37 21.31
N GLY A 236 18.62 12.92 20.99
CA GLY A 236 17.41 13.12 21.80
C GLY A 236 16.74 14.48 21.63
N ASN A 237 17.26 15.36 20.78
CA ASN A 237 16.63 16.64 20.47
C ASN A 237 15.35 16.43 19.65
N ILE A 238 14.41 17.37 19.76
CA ILE A 238 13.22 17.38 18.91
C ILE A 238 13.60 17.68 17.46
N THR A 239 13.13 16.89 16.51
CA THR A 239 13.40 17.12 15.08
C THR A 239 12.50 18.22 14.53
N SER A 240 12.85 18.77 13.35
CA SER A 240 11.97 19.75 12.69
C SER A 240 10.57 19.18 12.42
N PHE A 241 10.47 17.92 12.04
CA PHE A 241 9.17 17.25 11.87
C PHE A 241 8.42 17.10 13.21
N GLY A 242 9.14 16.75 14.28
CA GLY A 242 8.57 16.69 15.63
C GLY A 242 8.01 18.05 16.08
N VAL A 243 8.73 19.15 15.84
CA VAL A 243 8.22 20.51 16.12
C VAL A 243 6.96 20.83 15.32
N MET A 244 6.86 20.38 14.07
CA MET A 244 5.63 20.54 13.25
C MET A 244 4.45 19.78 13.84
N MET A 245 4.70 18.54 14.29
CA MET A 245 3.65 17.70 14.92
C MET A 245 3.21 18.29 16.26
N ASP A 246 4.15 18.78 17.07
CA ASP A 246 3.86 19.46 18.34
C ASP A 246 2.95 20.71 18.16
N LYS A 247 3.23 21.52 17.13
CA LYS A 247 2.37 22.67 16.75
C LYS A 247 0.92 22.25 16.42
N LEU A 248 0.72 21.04 15.94
CA LEU A 248 -0.59 20.46 15.64
C LEU A 248 -1.22 19.76 16.85
N GLY A 249 -0.52 19.65 17.97
CA GLY A 249 -0.94 18.86 19.12
C GLY A 249 -0.91 17.35 18.89
N ILE A 250 -0.12 16.89 17.91
CA ILE A 250 -0.01 15.47 17.56
C ILE A 250 1.12 14.84 18.40
N GLU A 251 0.81 13.79 19.14
CA GLU A 251 1.80 13.01 19.88
C GLU A 251 2.64 12.12 18.93
N MET A 252 3.97 12.15 19.08
CA MET A 252 4.88 11.30 18.31
C MET A 252 5.27 10.05 19.12
N ILE A 253 4.83 8.89 18.69
CA ILE A 253 5.13 7.59 19.30
C ILE A 253 6.10 6.83 18.40
N PHE A 254 7.19 6.30 18.99
CA PHE A 254 8.25 5.62 18.24
C PHE A 254 8.24 4.12 18.46
N ALA A 255 8.25 3.37 17.35
CA ALA A 255 8.36 1.91 17.40
C ALA A 255 9.69 1.47 18.00
N ASN A 256 9.64 0.56 18.98
CA ASN A 256 10.84 -0.05 19.54
C ASN A 256 11.33 -1.26 18.73
N THR A 257 10.45 -1.88 17.95
CA THR A 257 10.73 -3.04 17.10
C THR A 257 10.03 -2.89 15.75
N SER A 258 10.60 -3.47 14.69
CA SER A 258 9.97 -3.49 13.36
C SER A 258 8.61 -4.20 13.38
N GLN A 259 8.45 -5.22 14.22
CA GLN A 259 7.18 -5.96 14.34
C GLN A 259 6.02 -5.10 14.88
N ALA A 260 6.33 -4.06 15.65
CA ALA A 260 5.33 -3.12 16.15
C ALA A 260 4.67 -2.28 15.04
N LYS A 261 5.28 -2.21 13.86
CA LYS A 261 4.77 -1.52 12.63
C LYS A 261 4.13 -2.49 11.62
N GLY A 262 3.77 -3.69 12.03
CA GLY A 262 3.29 -4.75 11.14
C GLY A 262 2.09 -4.38 10.27
N LEU A 263 1.29 -3.37 10.64
CA LEU A 263 0.18 -2.88 9.81
C LEU A 263 0.71 -2.12 8.59
N ILE A 264 1.47 -1.04 8.79
CA ILE A 264 1.98 -0.21 7.70
C ILE A 264 2.95 -1.02 6.80
N GLU A 265 3.77 -1.92 7.36
CA GLU A 265 4.63 -2.83 6.58
C GLU A 265 3.81 -3.75 5.66
N ARG A 266 2.66 -4.24 6.12
CA ARG A 266 1.73 -5.04 5.31
C ARG A 266 1.16 -4.23 4.16
N TYR A 267 0.79 -2.97 4.41
CA TYR A 267 0.29 -2.07 3.37
C TYR A 267 1.37 -1.69 2.36
N ASN A 268 2.58 -1.42 2.81
CA ASN A 268 3.74 -1.21 1.95
C ASN A 268 3.96 -2.42 1.03
N GLY A 269 3.97 -3.64 1.60
CA GLY A 269 4.07 -4.87 0.81
C GLY A 269 2.90 -5.08 -0.15
N THR A 270 1.70 -4.64 0.20
CA THR A 270 0.52 -4.68 -0.67
C THR A 270 0.66 -3.68 -1.82
N ALA A 271 1.07 -2.44 -1.53
CA ALA A 271 1.34 -1.43 -2.55
C ALA A 271 2.41 -1.92 -3.54
N GLN A 272 3.55 -2.40 -3.06
CA GLN A 272 4.64 -2.91 -3.91
C GLN A 272 4.20 -4.04 -4.86
N ARG A 273 3.26 -4.89 -4.44
CA ARG A 273 2.76 -5.98 -5.28
C ARG A 273 1.65 -5.57 -6.24
N ARG A 274 0.81 -4.60 -5.86
CA ARG A 274 -0.38 -4.23 -6.64
C ARG A 274 -0.18 -3.02 -7.53
N LEU A 275 0.40 -1.96 -6.98
CA LEU A 275 0.46 -0.66 -7.63
C LEU A 275 1.16 -0.67 -9.01
N PRO A 276 2.28 -1.38 -9.24
CA PRO A 276 2.88 -1.42 -10.56
C PRO A 276 1.94 -1.95 -11.66
N ASN A 277 1.12 -2.95 -11.34
CA ASN A 277 0.13 -3.48 -12.28
C ASN A 277 -1.05 -2.52 -12.47
N ASP A 278 -1.48 -1.84 -11.41
CA ASP A 278 -2.57 -0.86 -11.49
C ASP A 278 -2.12 0.42 -12.21
N ILE A 279 -0.85 0.84 -12.11
CA ILE A 279 -0.25 1.90 -12.92
C ILE A 279 -0.37 1.58 -14.43
N ILE A 280 -0.05 0.35 -14.82
CA ILE A 280 -0.22 -0.11 -16.23
C ILE A 280 -1.70 -0.10 -16.61
N ARG A 281 -2.56 -0.65 -15.76
CA ARG A 281 -4.00 -0.76 -15.96
C ARG A 281 -4.67 0.60 -16.19
N PHE A 282 -4.34 1.58 -15.37
CA PHE A 282 -4.92 2.93 -15.41
C PHE A 282 -4.10 3.90 -16.28
N LYS A 283 -3.03 3.41 -16.95
CA LYS A 283 -2.20 4.17 -17.90
C LYS A 283 -1.59 5.43 -17.27
N ILE A 284 -1.16 5.34 -16.02
CA ILE A 284 -0.46 6.43 -15.32
C ILE A 284 0.93 6.57 -15.92
N LYS A 285 1.36 7.79 -16.26
CA LYS A 285 2.56 8.04 -17.05
C LYS A 285 3.76 8.50 -16.23
N ASP A 286 3.52 9.25 -15.17
CA ASP A 286 4.57 9.90 -14.36
C ASP A 286 4.16 10.01 -12.89
N TYR A 287 5.08 10.47 -12.05
CA TYR A 287 4.87 10.58 -10.61
C TYR A 287 3.94 11.73 -10.22
N ASP A 288 3.83 12.80 -11.01
CA ASP A 288 2.90 13.90 -10.74
C ASP A 288 1.47 13.41 -10.91
N GLN A 289 1.20 12.72 -12.02
CA GLN A 289 -0.08 12.06 -12.26
C GLN A 289 -0.36 10.98 -11.21
N LEU A 290 0.67 10.20 -10.84
CA LEU A 290 0.54 9.16 -9.81
C LEU A 290 0.14 9.73 -8.47
N ASN A 291 0.73 10.85 -8.04
CA ASN A 291 0.40 11.52 -6.77
C ASN A 291 -1.06 11.96 -6.71
N ILE A 292 -1.57 12.54 -7.78
CA ILE A 292 -2.97 12.98 -7.87
C ILE A 292 -3.90 11.76 -7.88
N TRP A 293 -3.69 10.83 -8.80
CA TRP A 293 -4.52 9.64 -8.99
C TRP A 293 -4.54 8.75 -7.74
N PHE A 294 -3.40 8.59 -7.06
CA PHE A 294 -3.29 7.79 -5.84
C PHE A 294 -4.21 8.32 -4.73
N ASN A 295 -4.19 9.64 -4.51
CA ASN A 295 -4.97 10.26 -3.43
C ASN A 295 -6.44 10.46 -3.78
N ASP A 296 -6.79 10.70 -5.05
CA ASP A 296 -8.16 11.01 -5.45
C ASP A 296 -8.98 9.75 -5.76
N PHE A 297 -8.31 8.70 -6.26
CA PHE A 297 -8.98 7.47 -6.68
C PHE A 297 -8.47 6.22 -5.97
N TYR A 298 -7.15 5.98 -5.98
CA TYR A 298 -6.60 4.66 -5.64
C TYR A 298 -6.73 4.33 -4.15
N ILE A 299 -6.59 5.32 -3.27
CA ILE A 299 -6.83 5.15 -1.82
C ILE A 299 -8.25 4.64 -1.58
N LYS A 300 -9.26 5.28 -2.18
CA LYS A 300 -10.65 4.84 -2.04
C LYS A 300 -10.84 3.40 -2.53
N TYR A 301 -10.31 3.08 -3.71
CA TYR A 301 -10.35 1.74 -4.29
C TYR A 301 -9.71 0.67 -3.39
N LEU A 302 -8.58 0.98 -2.73
CA LEU A 302 -7.96 0.06 -1.78
C LEU A 302 -8.73 -0.06 -0.47
N ASN A 303 -9.23 1.06 0.06
CA ASN A 303 -9.97 1.08 1.31
C ASN A 303 -11.28 0.28 1.21
N GLU A 304 -12.00 0.36 0.10
CA GLU A 304 -13.18 -0.49 -0.16
C GLU A 304 -12.86 -2.00 -0.10
N LYS A 305 -11.61 -2.40 -0.36
CA LYS A 305 -11.18 -3.80 -0.33
C LYS A 305 -10.61 -4.25 1.02
N PHE A 306 -9.96 -3.37 1.77
CA PHE A 306 -9.09 -3.75 2.88
C PHE A 306 -9.42 -3.06 4.21
N ALA A 307 -10.12 -1.94 4.18
CA ALA A 307 -10.53 -1.26 5.39
C ALA A 307 -11.72 -1.95 6.07
N HIS A 308 -11.89 -1.64 7.33
CA HIS A 308 -12.99 -2.15 8.15
C HIS A 308 -13.48 -1.07 9.13
N LEU A 309 -14.63 -1.28 9.74
CA LEU A 309 -15.16 -0.39 10.75
C LEU A 309 -14.29 -0.45 12.03
N PRO A 310 -14.12 0.67 12.75
CA PRO A 310 -13.44 0.68 14.05
C PRO A 310 -14.30 -0.05 15.09
N ILE A 311 -13.69 -0.44 16.21
CA ILE A 311 -14.39 -1.09 17.33
C ILE A 311 -15.38 -0.10 17.97
N ASP A 312 -14.96 1.14 18.16
CA ASP A 312 -15.79 2.25 18.66
C ASP A 312 -16.01 3.24 17.51
N PRO A 313 -17.27 3.55 17.16
CA PRO A 313 -17.60 4.42 16.03
C PRO A 313 -17.25 5.90 16.22
N VAL A 314 -16.78 6.29 17.40
CA VAL A 314 -16.35 7.67 17.66
C VAL A 314 -15.10 8.01 16.83
N TYR A 315 -15.11 9.18 16.22
CA TYR A 315 -14.00 9.76 15.46
C TYR A 315 -13.18 10.68 16.36
N GLU A 316 -11.85 10.48 16.36
CA GLU A 316 -10.91 11.28 17.16
C GLU A 316 -10.08 12.26 16.29
N PHE A 317 -10.33 12.34 14.98
CA PHE A 317 -9.73 13.39 14.17
C PHE A 317 -10.30 14.74 14.54
N VAL A 318 -9.42 15.70 14.84
CA VAL A 318 -9.81 17.08 15.14
C VAL A 318 -9.91 17.86 13.82
N GLU A 319 -11.07 18.48 13.58
CA GLU A 319 -11.27 19.27 12.38
C GLU A 319 -10.35 20.49 12.33
N LEU A 320 -9.82 20.77 11.14
CA LEU A 320 -9.03 21.96 10.91
C LEU A 320 -9.93 23.18 10.84
N THR A 321 -9.65 24.20 11.65
CA THR A 321 -10.39 25.47 11.59
C THR A 321 -10.10 26.21 10.28
N GLU A 322 -11.09 26.92 9.71
CA GLU A 322 -11.00 27.57 8.40
C GLU A 322 -9.80 28.53 8.24
N ASN A 323 -9.33 29.11 9.33
CA ASN A 323 -8.24 30.10 9.33
C ASN A 323 -6.85 29.49 9.64
N TYR A 324 -6.73 28.16 9.70
CA TYR A 324 -5.48 27.53 10.08
C TYR A 324 -4.57 27.31 8.86
N ASP A 325 -3.48 28.09 8.81
CA ASP A 325 -2.52 27.98 7.69
C ASP A 325 -1.49 26.86 7.93
N LEU A 326 -1.71 25.72 7.26
CA LEU A 326 -0.80 24.59 7.30
C LEU A 326 0.61 24.92 6.78
N ASN A 327 0.77 25.92 5.91
CA ASN A 327 2.09 26.32 5.44
C ASN A 327 2.95 26.87 6.59
N LEU A 328 2.33 27.61 7.54
CA LEU A 328 3.02 28.11 8.74
C LEU A 328 3.41 26.97 9.69
N VAL A 329 2.60 25.91 9.74
CA VAL A 329 2.93 24.72 10.53
C VAL A 329 4.12 23.99 9.93
N PHE A 330 4.06 23.67 8.64
CA PHE A 330 5.11 22.96 7.92
C PHE A 330 6.26 23.89 7.52
N THR A 331 6.78 24.61 8.51
CA THR A 331 7.88 25.58 8.34
C THR A 331 9.00 25.29 9.32
N VAL A 332 10.22 25.19 8.79
CA VAL A 332 11.46 25.07 9.58
C VAL A 332 12.01 26.45 9.86
N SER A 333 12.26 26.75 11.13
CA SER A 333 12.83 28.05 11.57
C SER A 333 14.31 27.89 11.91
N ASN A 334 15.13 28.84 11.46
CA ASN A 334 16.56 28.91 11.78
C ASN A 334 16.97 30.36 12.00
N THR A 335 17.87 30.61 12.96
CA THR A 335 18.49 31.94 13.14
C THR A 335 19.72 32.07 12.27
N ARG A 336 19.86 33.18 11.55
CA ARG A 336 21.02 33.55 10.76
C ARG A 336 21.38 35.03 10.98
N LYS A 337 22.64 35.37 10.70
CA LYS A 337 23.09 36.76 10.70
C LYS A 337 23.11 37.31 9.28
N ILE A 338 22.67 38.55 9.13
CA ILE A 338 22.82 39.28 7.88
C ILE A 338 24.31 39.55 7.63
N VAL A 339 24.76 39.32 6.40
CA VAL A 339 26.09 39.66 5.92
C VAL A 339 26.05 40.89 5.01
N GLU A 340 27.21 41.33 4.51
CA GLU A 340 27.32 42.47 3.57
C GLU A 340 26.37 42.25 2.37
N GLY A 341 25.80 43.35 1.86
CA GLY A 341 24.84 43.32 0.75
C GLY A 341 23.39 42.90 1.15
N ASN A 342 23.03 43.00 2.45
CA ASN A 342 21.73 42.60 2.99
C ASN A 342 21.36 41.14 2.76
N MET A 343 22.40 40.28 2.68
CA MET A 343 22.24 38.86 2.42
C MET A 343 22.27 38.02 3.69
N PHE A 344 21.69 36.82 3.62
CA PHE A 344 21.95 35.75 4.59
C PHE A 344 22.20 34.42 3.87
N SER A 345 22.90 33.50 4.56
CA SER A 345 23.11 32.17 4.00
C SER A 345 22.22 31.12 4.64
N TYR A 346 21.62 30.25 3.80
CA TYR A 346 20.83 29.12 4.24
C TYR A 346 21.09 27.92 3.32
N ASN A 347 21.36 26.74 3.89
CA ASN A 347 21.67 25.49 3.16
C ASN A 347 22.70 25.64 2.02
N GLY A 348 23.75 26.46 2.23
CA GLY A 348 24.81 26.67 1.24
C GLY A 348 24.49 27.68 0.14
N TYR A 349 23.40 28.41 0.26
CA TYR A 349 22.96 29.42 -0.69
C TYR A 349 22.84 30.79 -0.01
N TYR A 350 22.98 31.87 -0.81
CA TYR A 350 22.74 33.24 -0.37
C TYR A 350 21.39 33.73 -0.86
N TYR A 351 20.68 34.43 0.03
CA TYR A 351 19.35 34.99 -0.21
C TYR A 351 19.34 36.47 0.16
N VAL A 352 18.54 37.25 -0.57
CA VAL A 352 18.22 38.64 -0.30
C VAL A 352 16.73 38.79 -0.01
N PRO A 353 16.32 39.45 1.10
CA PRO A 353 14.95 39.72 1.38
C PRO A 353 14.44 40.95 0.62
N TYR A 354 13.18 40.89 0.15
CA TYR A 354 12.49 41.97 -0.55
C TYR A 354 11.21 42.35 0.20
N ASP A 355 10.91 43.64 0.16
CA ASP A 355 9.65 44.16 0.66
C ASP A 355 8.49 43.97 -0.36
N LYS A 356 7.30 44.44 0.01
CA LYS A 356 6.10 44.34 -0.86
C LYS A 356 6.21 45.17 -2.17
N ASN A 357 7.12 46.14 -2.23
CA ASN A 357 7.35 46.97 -3.38
C ASN A 357 8.44 46.39 -4.31
N GLY A 358 9.06 45.28 -3.91
CA GLY A 358 10.15 44.64 -4.64
C GLY A 358 11.51 45.30 -4.36
N GLU A 359 11.63 46.10 -3.30
CA GLU A 359 12.90 46.70 -2.88
C GLU A 359 13.61 45.83 -1.85
N VAL A 360 14.95 45.84 -1.91
CA VAL A 360 15.80 45.10 -0.96
C VAL A 360 15.62 45.65 0.46
N VAL A 361 15.29 44.81 1.41
CA VAL A 361 15.14 45.17 2.80
C VAL A 361 16.54 45.47 3.40
N LYS A 362 16.77 46.72 3.77
CA LYS A 362 18.06 47.18 4.34
C LYS A 362 18.15 46.82 5.82
N ILE A 363 19.02 45.91 6.16
CA ILE A 363 19.26 45.47 7.54
C ILE A 363 20.73 45.56 7.86
N ARG A 364 21.06 46.07 9.05
CA ARG A 364 22.43 46.19 9.51
C ARG A 364 23.15 44.83 9.50
N THR A 365 24.37 44.79 8.98
CA THR A 365 25.26 43.60 9.03
C THR A 365 25.37 43.06 10.46
N SER A 366 25.44 41.74 10.61
CA SER A 366 25.49 41.00 11.87
C SER A 366 24.17 41.01 12.68
N THR A 367 23.09 41.65 12.18
CA THR A 367 21.78 41.54 12.80
C THR A 367 21.29 40.10 12.68
N GLU A 368 20.74 39.55 13.77
CA GLU A 368 20.11 38.24 13.77
C GLU A 368 18.69 38.32 13.22
N VAL A 369 18.39 37.44 12.29
CA VAL A 369 17.08 37.30 11.64
C VAL A 369 16.63 35.84 11.69
N THR A 370 15.30 35.61 11.68
CA THR A 370 14.77 34.26 11.60
C THR A 370 14.49 33.91 10.15
N ILE A 371 15.10 32.84 9.69
CA ILE A 371 14.85 32.27 8.38
C ILE A 371 13.75 31.22 8.50
N LEU A 372 12.75 31.32 7.66
CA LEU A 372 11.61 30.42 7.57
C LEU A 372 11.68 29.66 6.26
N TYR A 373 11.88 28.34 6.34
CA TYR A 373 11.79 27.46 5.17
C TYR A 373 10.41 26.81 5.13
N PHE A 374 9.56 27.25 4.22
CA PHE A 374 8.22 26.73 3.97
C PHE A 374 8.35 25.43 3.16
N VAL A 375 8.23 24.30 3.84
CA VAL A 375 8.51 22.99 3.26
C VAL A 375 7.55 22.66 2.11
N LEU A 376 6.26 22.94 2.25
CA LEU A 376 5.24 22.64 1.24
C LEU A 376 5.41 23.47 -0.04
N GLU A 377 5.88 24.71 0.08
CA GLU A 377 6.12 25.61 -1.05
C GLU A 377 7.53 25.50 -1.62
N ASN A 378 8.47 24.86 -0.90
CA ASN A 378 9.90 24.89 -1.18
C ASN A 378 10.46 26.31 -1.28
N LYS A 379 10.03 27.22 -0.36
CA LYS A 379 10.40 28.63 -0.37
C LYS A 379 11.09 29.02 0.91
N VAL A 380 12.10 29.87 0.78
CA VAL A 380 12.78 30.52 1.90
C VAL A 380 12.24 31.94 2.05
N ARG A 381 11.80 32.27 3.26
CA ARG A 381 11.39 33.63 3.68
C ARG A 381 12.20 34.04 4.90
N MET A 382 12.25 35.32 5.17
CA MET A 382 12.91 35.89 6.34
C MET A 382 11.89 36.61 7.22
N LYS A 383 11.93 36.35 8.53
CA LYS A 383 11.14 37.11 9.52
C LYS A 383 12.08 38.09 10.25
N TYR A 384 11.75 39.37 10.21
CA TYR A 384 12.47 40.43 10.91
C TYR A 384 11.48 41.43 11.47
N ILE A 385 11.61 41.78 12.75
CA ILE A 385 10.71 42.68 13.49
C ILE A 385 9.24 42.34 13.25
N GLY A 386 8.87 41.05 13.36
CA GLY A 386 7.49 40.59 13.21
C GLY A 386 6.99 40.47 11.76
N ILE A 387 7.71 41.01 10.78
CA ILE A 387 7.31 41.00 9.35
C ILE A 387 8.00 39.82 8.65
N ILE A 388 7.25 39.14 7.77
CA ILE A 388 7.78 38.09 6.91
C ILE A 388 8.03 38.68 5.52
N TYR A 389 9.24 38.52 5.03
CA TYR A 389 9.71 39.01 3.73
C TYR A 389 9.98 37.84 2.79
N ASP A 390 9.57 37.95 1.55
CA ASP A 390 9.97 37.01 0.50
C ASP A 390 11.46 37.19 0.19
N CYS A 391 12.12 36.07 -0.15
CA CYS A 391 13.55 36.08 -0.38
C CYS A 391 13.86 35.50 -1.75
N THR A 392 14.79 36.13 -2.45
CA THR A 392 15.31 35.65 -3.73
C THR A 392 16.69 35.04 -3.54
N LEU A 393 16.90 33.89 -4.16
CA LEU A 393 18.19 33.22 -4.24
C LEU A 393 19.11 34.01 -5.17
N ILE A 394 20.30 34.36 -4.70
CA ILE A 394 21.24 35.17 -5.48
C ILE A 394 22.59 34.49 -5.76
N GLY A 395 22.90 33.37 -5.11
CA GLY A 395 24.17 32.68 -5.34
C GLY A 395 24.42 31.50 -4.42
N THR A 396 25.50 30.76 -4.66
CA THR A 396 25.95 29.64 -3.86
C THR A 396 27.12 30.03 -2.95
N LYS A 397 27.14 29.53 -1.73
CA LYS A 397 28.24 29.61 -0.81
C LYS A 397 29.23 28.49 -1.11
N HIS A 398 30.13 28.68 -2.11
CA HIS A 398 31.28 27.79 -2.28
C HIS A 398 32.37 28.18 -1.30
N LYS A 399 33.11 27.20 -0.77
CA LYS A 399 34.16 27.42 0.22
C LYS A 399 35.25 28.44 -0.22
N ASN A 400 35.33 28.80 -1.51
CA ASN A 400 36.32 29.70 -2.05
C ASN A 400 35.87 30.69 -3.15
N LYS A 401 34.60 30.77 -3.55
CA LYS A 401 34.12 31.79 -4.51
C LYS A 401 32.63 32.06 -4.32
N GLN A 402 32.25 33.33 -4.12
CA GLN A 402 30.89 33.80 -4.32
C GLN A 402 30.60 33.83 -5.82
N VAL A 403 29.66 33.05 -6.27
CA VAL A 403 29.12 33.16 -7.64
C VAL A 403 27.85 33.97 -7.51
N LEU A 404 27.87 35.21 -7.97
CA LEU A 404 26.70 36.06 -8.07
C LEU A 404 25.94 35.69 -9.35
N ILE A 405 24.63 35.56 -9.24
CA ILE A 405 23.75 35.33 -10.39
C ILE A 405 23.42 36.67 -11.01
N ASN A 406 23.84 36.88 -12.24
CA ASN A 406 23.69 38.18 -12.91
C ASN A 406 22.43 38.25 -13.79
N ASP A 407 21.75 37.15 -14.09
CA ASP A 407 20.53 37.16 -14.86
C ASP A 407 19.56 36.00 -14.54
N HIS A 408 18.33 36.07 -15.07
CA HIS A 408 17.28 35.06 -14.88
C HIS A 408 17.62 33.67 -15.45
N LYS A 409 18.55 33.57 -16.39
CA LYS A 409 18.96 32.31 -17.01
C LYS A 409 19.87 31.53 -16.10
N ASP A 410 20.78 32.23 -15.41
CA ASP A 410 21.65 31.68 -14.37
C ASP A 410 20.85 31.23 -13.15
N LEU A 411 19.79 31.96 -12.80
CA LEU A 411 18.85 31.59 -11.73
C LEU A 411 18.14 30.27 -12.07
N ASN A 412 17.61 30.11 -13.28
CA ASN A 412 16.93 28.89 -13.70
C ASN A 412 17.87 27.67 -13.75
N ASN A 413 19.10 27.87 -14.23
CA ASN A 413 20.14 26.84 -14.22
C ASN A 413 20.50 26.43 -12.79
N LEU A 414 20.59 27.38 -11.88
CA LEU A 414 20.89 27.11 -10.47
C LEU A 414 19.72 26.42 -9.76
N ILE A 415 18.50 26.80 -10.04
CA ILE A 415 17.29 26.11 -9.55
C ILE A 415 17.27 24.66 -10.04
N GLN A 416 17.60 24.42 -11.33
CA GLN A 416 17.72 23.06 -11.86
C GLN A 416 18.89 22.26 -11.22
N GLU A 417 20.00 22.91 -10.91
CA GLU A 417 21.11 22.28 -10.17
C GLU A 417 20.77 22.05 -8.70
N MET A 418 20.00 22.95 -8.08
CA MET A 418 19.45 22.74 -6.73
C MET A 418 18.51 21.54 -6.69
N ASP A 419 17.60 21.45 -7.65
CA ASP A 419 16.72 20.29 -7.83
C ASP A 419 17.53 19.01 -8.07
N LYS A 420 18.62 19.07 -8.83
CA LYS A 420 19.52 17.93 -9.03
C LYS A 420 20.31 17.58 -7.77
N LYS A 421 20.76 18.55 -6.95
CA LYS A 421 21.52 18.30 -5.72
C LYS A 421 20.66 17.92 -4.53
N THR A 422 19.49 18.50 -4.37
CA THR A 422 18.47 18.00 -3.40
C THR A 422 17.94 16.63 -3.80
N LYS A 423 18.02 16.29 -5.08
CA LYS A 423 17.71 14.96 -5.65
C LYS A 423 18.91 13.99 -5.60
N GLY A 424 20.10 14.42 -5.27
CA GLY A 424 21.34 13.62 -5.35
C GLY A 424 22.16 13.48 -4.06
N SER A 425 21.79 14.14 -2.98
CA SER A 425 22.47 13.98 -1.67
C SER A 425 21.45 13.57 -0.61
N HIS A 426 21.22 12.26 -0.55
CA HIS A 426 21.01 11.43 0.64
C HIS A 426 20.85 9.98 0.19
#